data_f9bff1ea235b6bec24f8252a2948fada
#
_entry.id   f9bff1ea235b6bec24f8252a2948fada
#
_cell.length_a   1.000
_cell.length_b   1.000
_cell.length_c   1.000
_cell.angle_alpha   90.00
_cell.angle_beta   90.00
_cell.angle_gamma   90.00
#
_symmetry.space_group_name_H-M   'P 1'
#
loop_
_entity.id
_entity.type
_entity.pdbx_description
1 polymer ?
#
loop_
_entity_poly.entity_id
_entity_poly.type
_entity_poly.pdbx_seq_one_letter_code
_entity_poly.pdbx_strand_id
1 'polypeptide(L)'
;MLAENFDAAIPLKLNNFPGSFYKYRALSERTIDILEKNYIWLAEIASLNDPFECSIQFDNNECLRKYYGSQDFHDLFVQMTDKALSSAEIRLLTKSQKPYEEYIKICAAKNIPLKLSPEQQLSKVQDRWSEIISETNRKLRICSFSLNNDSLLLWSHYAEEHKGICIEYDLLDNDIARAYIQPVIYSSKVPKIGIFEDYNTIQMVASSLIKSKEWEYEQEWRITIFKQSENFPQKLQVPKPVAIYLGTRFEANNEELKEKLYQFAAMNNIPLYPMKKHPQEFRLIRG
;
A
#
# COMPACT_ATOMS: atom_id res chain seq x y z
N MET A 1 -10.73 10.21 8.12
CA MET A 1 -9.95 9.07 8.64
C MET A 1 -8.72 8.75 7.80
N LEU A 2 -8.79 8.62 6.47
CA LEU A 2 -7.59 8.49 5.62
C LEU A 2 -6.73 9.77 5.65
N ALA A 3 -7.36 10.95 5.62
CA ALA A 3 -6.66 12.22 5.74
C ALA A 3 -5.87 12.32 7.06
N GLU A 4 -6.49 11.94 8.19
CA GLU A 4 -5.84 11.98 9.51
C GLU A 4 -4.60 11.07 9.57
N ASN A 5 -4.66 9.87 8.96
CA ASN A 5 -3.53 8.95 8.94
C ASN A 5 -2.41 9.43 7.99
N PHE A 6 -2.79 10.01 6.85
CA PHE A 6 -1.82 10.58 5.92
C PHE A 6 -1.14 11.82 6.50
N ASP A 7 -1.91 12.67 7.18
CA ASP A 7 -1.37 13.84 7.90
C ASP A 7 -0.39 13.43 9.01
N ALA A 8 -0.57 12.24 9.63
CA ALA A 8 0.39 11.70 10.58
C ALA A 8 1.70 11.20 9.93
N ALA A 9 1.65 10.69 8.69
CA ALA A 9 2.84 10.23 7.97
C ALA A 9 3.75 11.38 7.52
N ILE A 10 3.19 12.53 7.17
CA ILE A 10 3.94 13.71 6.72
C ILE A 10 4.92 14.21 7.79
N PRO A 11 4.53 14.47 9.06
CA PRO A 11 5.45 14.87 10.12
C PRO A 11 6.55 13.82 10.37
N LEU A 12 6.23 12.53 10.34
CA LEU A 12 7.22 11.47 10.50
C LEU A 12 8.29 11.55 9.40
N LYS A 13 7.89 11.75 8.16
CA LYS A 13 8.81 11.88 7.04
C LYS A 13 9.65 13.16 7.13
N LEU A 14 9.05 14.29 7.45
CA LEU A 14 9.72 15.59 7.45
C LEU A 14 10.69 15.77 8.62
N ASN A 15 10.31 15.28 9.80
CA ASN A 15 11.05 15.51 11.03
C ASN A 15 12.07 14.40 11.35
N ASN A 16 11.85 13.18 10.84
CA ASN A 16 12.65 12.01 11.18
C ASN A 16 12.95 11.16 9.94
N PHE A 17 13.44 11.77 8.85
CA PHE A 17 13.82 11.00 7.66
C PHE A 17 14.98 10.07 8.01
N PRO A 18 14.85 8.75 7.82
CA PRO A 18 15.86 7.78 8.20
C PRO A 18 17.14 7.94 7.39
N GLY A 19 18.30 7.73 8.05
CA GLY A 19 19.58 7.69 7.37
C GLY A 19 19.85 6.39 6.61
N SER A 20 19.13 5.30 6.96
CA SER A 20 19.31 4.00 6.33
C SER A 20 17.97 3.30 6.12
N PHE A 21 17.85 2.61 4.99
CA PHE A 21 16.71 1.78 4.60
C PHE A 21 17.19 0.38 4.25
N TYR A 22 16.55 -0.63 4.80
CA TYR A 22 16.95 -2.03 4.66
C TYR A 22 16.01 -2.82 3.78
N LYS A 23 16.57 -3.56 2.82
CA LYS A 23 15.82 -4.43 1.91
C LYS A 23 16.30 -5.87 2.01
N TYR A 24 15.43 -6.74 2.54
CA TYR A 24 15.68 -8.16 2.62
C TYR A 24 15.39 -8.86 1.29
N ARG A 25 16.23 -9.82 0.92
CA ARG A 25 16.08 -10.60 -0.31
C ARG A 25 16.72 -11.99 -0.20
N ALA A 26 16.13 -12.96 -0.89
CA ALA A 26 16.85 -14.19 -1.23
C ALA A 26 18.04 -13.86 -2.12
N LEU A 27 19.12 -14.62 -2.03
CA LEU A 27 20.23 -14.52 -2.98
C LEU A 27 19.85 -15.28 -4.26
N SER A 28 19.74 -14.57 -5.37
CA SER A 28 19.29 -15.08 -6.66
C SER A 28 19.90 -14.28 -7.81
N GLU A 29 19.87 -14.80 -9.04
CA GLU A 29 20.30 -14.06 -10.24
C GLU A 29 19.58 -12.71 -10.36
N ARG A 30 18.29 -12.66 -10.03
CA ARG A 30 17.53 -11.39 -10.01
C ARG A 30 18.07 -10.41 -8.98
N THR A 31 18.51 -10.89 -7.83
CA THR A 31 19.09 -10.03 -6.78
C THR A 31 20.45 -9.50 -7.22
N ILE A 32 21.25 -10.30 -7.89
CA ILE A 32 22.53 -9.86 -8.49
C ILE A 32 22.26 -8.80 -9.57
N ASP A 33 21.34 -9.03 -10.50
CA ASP A 33 20.96 -8.06 -11.55
C ASP A 33 20.49 -6.71 -10.96
N ILE A 34 19.74 -6.75 -9.85
CA ILE A 34 19.30 -5.55 -9.11
C ILE A 34 20.49 -4.77 -8.55
N LEU A 35 21.44 -5.46 -7.96
CA LEU A 35 22.64 -4.85 -7.39
C LEU A 35 23.55 -4.26 -8.47
N GLU A 36 23.85 -5.01 -9.53
CA GLU A 36 24.73 -4.58 -10.62
C GLU A 36 24.18 -3.37 -11.39
N LYS A 37 22.86 -3.32 -11.57
CA LYS A 37 22.19 -2.25 -12.31
C LYS A 37 21.64 -1.13 -11.41
N ASN A 38 21.86 -1.19 -10.11
CA ASN A 38 21.45 -0.18 -9.11
C ASN A 38 19.97 0.22 -9.22
N TYR A 39 19.06 -0.74 -9.24
CA TYR A 39 17.63 -0.46 -9.25
C TYR A 39 16.88 -1.20 -8.14
N ILE A 40 15.71 -0.72 -7.81
CA ILE A 40 14.72 -1.46 -7.01
C ILE A 40 13.56 -1.89 -7.89
N TRP A 41 12.96 -3.03 -7.54
CA TRP A 41 11.78 -3.52 -8.21
C TRP A 41 10.51 -2.99 -7.53
N LEU A 42 9.65 -2.39 -8.33
CA LEU A 42 8.34 -1.89 -7.91
C LEU A 42 7.30 -2.99 -8.15
N ALA A 43 6.86 -3.64 -7.09
CA ALA A 43 5.90 -4.74 -7.12
C ALA A 43 4.47 -4.25 -7.36
N GLU A 44 3.64 -5.12 -7.94
CA GLU A 44 2.19 -4.95 -7.98
C GLU A 44 1.58 -5.35 -6.65
N ILE A 45 0.50 -4.69 -6.23
CA ILE A 45 -0.18 -5.00 -4.96
C ILE A 45 -0.58 -6.48 -4.89
N ALA A 46 -1.10 -7.03 -5.98
CA ALA A 46 -1.52 -8.43 -6.06
C ALA A 46 -0.39 -9.45 -5.83
N SER A 47 0.88 -9.03 -5.89
CA SER A 47 2.05 -9.89 -5.62
C SER A 47 2.57 -9.76 -4.19
N LEU A 48 1.96 -8.95 -3.34
CA LEU A 48 2.33 -8.81 -1.94
C LEU A 48 1.71 -9.94 -1.10
N ASN A 49 2.34 -10.25 0.03
CA ASN A 49 1.98 -11.41 0.86
C ASN A 49 0.86 -11.15 1.86
N ASP A 50 0.55 -9.88 2.17
CA ASP A 50 -0.54 -9.55 3.09
C ASP A 50 -1.88 -9.53 2.33
N PRO A 51 -2.85 -10.39 2.68
CA PRO A 51 -4.16 -10.41 2.02
C PRO A 51 -4.98 -9.13 2.27
N PHE A 52 -4.62 -8.34 3.29
CA PHE A 52 -5.24 -7.06 3.59
C PHE A 52 -4.53 -5.86 2.97
N GLU A 53 -3.54 -6.10 2.13
CA GLU A 53 -2.77 -5.03 1.48
C GLU A 53 -3.69 -4.10 0.68
N CYS A 54 -3.59 -2.78 0.95
CA CYS A 54 -4.47 -1.76 0.35
C CYS A 54 -5.97 -2.02 0.55
N SER A 55 -6.34 -2.80 1.56
CA SER A 55 -7.74 -3.05 1.87
C SER A 55 -8.40 -1.81 2.43
N ILE A 56 -9.64 -1.59 2.01
CA ILE A 56 -10.47 -0.47 2.45
C ILE A 56 -11.90 -0.95 2.70
N GLN A 57 -12.55 -0.34 3.68
CA GLN A 57 -13.98 -0.54 3.93
C GLN A 57 -14.76 0.69 3.46
N PHE A 58 -15.97 0.44 2.96
CA PHE A 58 -16.90 1.51 2.60
C PHE A 58 -17.76 1.90 3.79
N ASP A 59 -18.00 3.20 3.96
CA ASP A 59 -19.10 3.68 4.77
C ASP A 59 -20.38 3.61 3.94
N ASN A 60 -21.25 2.66 4.28
CA ASN A 60 -22.48 2.38 3.52
C ASN A 60 -23.38 3.60 3.40
N ASN A 61 -23.53 4.38 4.46
CA ASN A 61 -24.37 5.58 4.43
C ASN A 61 -23.75 6.68 3.59
N GLU A 62 -22.42 6.81 3.64
CA GLU A 62 -21.70 7.76 2.78
C GLU A 62 -21.83 7.37 1.31
N CYS A 63 -21.68 6.09 0.99
CA CYS A 63 -21.91 5.55 -0.35
C CYS A 63 -23.30 5.89 -0.88
N LEU A 64 -24.33 5.67 -0.07
CA LEU A 64 -25.70 5.97 -0.45
C LEU A 64 -25.95 7.47 -0.60
N ARG A 65 -25.42 8.32 0.30
CA ARG A 65 -25.52 9.78 0.17
C ARG A 65 -24.95 10.28 -1.16
N LYS A 66 -23.77 9.78 -1.53
CA LYS A 66 -23.12 10.14 -2.80
C LYS A 66 -23.89 9.62 -4.00
N TYR A 67 -24.34 8.37 -3.95
CA TYR A 67 -25.16 7.78 -5.01
C TYR A 67 -26.45 8.56 -5.23
N TYR A 68 -27.19 8.88 -4.18
CA TYR A 68 -28.43 9.67 -4.27
C TYR A 68 -28.20 11.13 -4.70
N GLY A 69 -26.99 11.66 -4.54
CA GLY A 69 -26.59 12.99 -5.02
C GLY A 69 -26.10 13.01 -6.46
N SER A 70 -25.87 11.83 -7.09
CA SER A 70 -25.32 11.75 -8.44
C SER A 70 -26.36 12.02 -9.54
N GLN A 71 -25.92 12.58 -10.66
CA GLN A 71 -26.78 12.78 -11.84
C GLN A 71 -27.25 11.43 -12.40
N ASP A 72 -26.40 10.42 -12.42
CA ASP A 72 -26.73 9.06 -12.87
C ASP A 72 -27.93 8.49 -12.09
N PHE A 73 -27.97 8.70 -10.77
CA PHE A 73 -29.11 8.26 -9.96
C PHE A 73 -30.38 9.05 -10.29
N HIS A 74 -30.29 10.35 -10.46
CA HIS A 74 -31.45 11.18 -10.79
C HIS A 74 -32.04 10.81 -12.14
N ASP A 75 -31.22 10.63 -13.16
CA ASP A 75 -31.63 10.23 -14.50
C ASP A 75 -32.30 8.84 -14.48
N LEU A 76 -31.67 7.89 -13.78
CA LEU A 76 -32.25 6.55 -13.59
C LEU A 76 -33.57 6.58 -12.83
N PHE A 77 -33.66 7.41 -11.78
CA PHE A 77 -34.88 7.56 -11.00
C PHE A 77 -36.04 8.09 -11.85
N VAL A 78 -35.81 9.12 -12.67
CA VAL A 78 -36.79 9.65 -13.61
C VAL A 78 -37.16 8.60 -14.64
N GLN A 79 -36.21 7.92 -15.24
CA GLN A 79 -36.45 6.89 -16.25
C GLN A 79 -37.31 5.73 -15.71
N MET A 80 -37.12 5.34 -14.45
CA MET A 80 -37.82 4.21 -13.83
C MET A 80 -39.17 4.57 -13.25
N THR A 81 -39.44 5.82 -12.93
CA THR A 81 -40.60 6.23 -12.13
C THR A 81 -41.49 7.28 -12.80
N ASP A 82 -41.04 7.88 -13.90
CA ASP A 82 -41.60 9.08 -14.53
C ASP A 82 -41.77 10.27 -13.57
N LYS A 83 -40.97 10.31 -12.48
CA LYS A 83 -41.03 11.32 -11.42
C LYS A 83 -39.63 11.87 -11.13
N ALA A 84 -39.54 13.15 -10.84
CA ALA A 84 -38.31 13.75 -10.41
C ALA A 84 -38.25 13.92 -8.88
N LEU A 85 -37.06 13.96 -8.33
CA LEU A 85 -36.80 14.36 -6.97
C LEU A 85 -36.72 15.90 -6.89
N SER A 86 -37.38 16.48 -5.90
CA SER A 86 -37.24 17.91 -5.59
C SER A 86 -35.89 18.21 -4.94
N SER A 87 -35.44 19.46 -5.03
CA SER A 87 -34.20 19.90 -4.35
C SER A 87 -34.21 19.64 -2.84
N ALA A 88 -35.40 19.68 -2.20
CA ALA A 88 -35.52 19.38 -0.77
C ALA A 88 -35.31 17.87 -0.50
N GLU A 89 -35.85 16.98 -1.33
CA GLU A 89 -35.69 15.53 -1.21
C GLU A 89 -34.21 15.13 -1.47
N ILE A 90 -33.59 15.69 -2.50
CA ILE A 90 -32.16 15.49 -2.77
C ILE A 90 -31.32 15.92 -1.55
N ARG A 91 -31.61 17.09 -1.00
CA ARG A 91 -30.93 17.58 0.19
C ARG A 91 -31.09 16.65 1.39
N LEU A 92 -32.32 16.10 1.57
CA LEU A 92 -32.60 15.15 2.64
C LEU A 92 -31.78 13.87 2.47
N LEU A 93 -31.77 13.28 1.28
CA LEU A 93 -31.02 12.06 0.96
C LEU A 93 -29.50 12.26 1.15
N THR A 94 -28.96 13.37 0.71
CA THR A 94 -27.51 13.62 0.72
C THR A 94 -26.97 14.07 2.08
N LYS A 95 -27.82 14.52 3.03
CA LYS A 95 -27.40 14.98 4.36
C LYS A 95 -27.83 14.06 5.50
N SER A 96 -28.76 13.13 5.27
CA SER A 96 -29.25 12.23 6.32
C SER A 96 -28.15 11.27 6.82
N GLN A 97 -28.19 10.97 8.12
CA GLN A 97 -27.41 9.87 8.70
C GLN A 97 -27.93 8.49 8.30
N LYS A 98 -29.18 8.44 7.80
CA LYS A 98 -29.88 7.24 7.36
C LYS A 98 -30.50 7.44 5.97
N PRO A 99 -29.71 7.66 4.93
CA PRO A 99 -30.17 8.08 3.61
C PRO A 99 -31.14 7.09 2.98
N TYR A 100 -31.00 5.81 3.25
CA TYR A 100 -31.91 4.79 2.74
C TYR A 100 -33.31 4.87 3.39
N GLU A 101 -33.41 5.10 4.70
CA GLU A 101 -34.69 5.27 5.36
C GLU A 101 -35.46 6.49 4.79
N GLU A 102 -34.75 7.57 4.49
CA GLU A 102 -35.35 8.74 3.83
C GLU A 102 -35.79 8.43 2.39
N TYR A 103 -34.99 7.65 1.65
CA TYR A 103 -35.38 7.20 0.31
C TYR A 103 -36.69 6.40 0.31
N ILE A 104 -36.85 5.47 1.26
CA ILE A 104 -38.11 4.71 1.43
C ILE A 104 -39.31 5.65 1.67
N LYS A 105 -39.16 6.65 2.56
CA LYS A 105 -40.22 7.61 2.85
C LYS A 105 -40.62 8.44 1.62
N ILE A 106 -39.61 8.87 0.85
CA ILE A 106 -39.82 9.61 -0.40
C ILE A 106 -40.59 8.74 -1.42
N CYS A 107 -40.14 7.50 -1.59
CA CYS A 107 -40.81 6.57 -2.51
C CYS A 107 -42.27 6.32 -2.09
N ALA A 108 -42.50 6.10 -0.80
CA ALA A 108 -43.86 5.92 -0.26
C ALA A 108 -44.76 7.14 -0.50
N ALA A 109 -44.25 8.34 -0.22
CA ALA A 109 -44.96 9.60 -0.42
C ALA A 109 -45.31 9.86 -1.90
N LYS A 110 -44.49 9.36 -2.82
CA LYS A 110 -44.68 9.46 -4.27
C LYS A 110 -45.43 8.27 -4.88
N ASN A 111 -45.90 7.30 -4.09
CA ASN A 111 -46.47 6.03 -4.56
C ASN A 111 -45.56 5.30 -5.56
N ILE A 112 -44.25 5.22 -5.27
CA ILE A 112 -43.26 4.52 -6.07
C ILE A 112 -43.01 3.16 -5.42
N PRO A 113 -43.20 2.03 -6.09
CA PRO A 113 -42.85 0.72 -5.55
C PRO A 113 -41.34 0.55 -5.47
N LEU A 114 -40.84 0.08 -4.33
CA LEU A 114 -39.45 -0.25 -4.16
C LEU A 114 -39.13 -1.54 -4.95
N LYS A 115 -38.31 -1.42 -6.00
CA LYS A 115 -37.89 -2.54 -6.84
C LYS A 115 -36.67 -3.30 -6.31
N LEU A 116 -35.88 -2.65 -5.47
CA LEU A 116 -34.67 -3.21 -4.88
C LEU A 116 -34.70 -3.08 -3.36
N SER A 117 -34.25 -4.10 -2.65
CA SER A 117 -34.03 -4.00 -1.20
C SER A 117 -32.85 -3.06 -0.88
N PRO A 118 -32.71 -2.62 0.39
CA PRO A 118 -31.54 -1.83 0.83
C PRO A 118 -30.22 -2.50 0.46
N GLU A 119 -30.16 -3.80 0.75
CA GLU A 119 -28.97 -4.62 0.53
C GLU A 119 -28.63 -4.68 -0.96
N GLN A 120 -29.63 -4.84 -1.82
CA GLN A 120 -29.41 -4.89 -3.27
C GLN A 120 -28.96 -3.54 -3.84
N GLN A 121 -29.49 -2.41 -3.35
CA GLN A 121 -29.02 -1.08 -3.77
C GLN A 121 -27.58 -0.86 -3.31
N LEU A 122 -27.30 -1.17 -2.05
CA LEU A 122 -25.96 -1.03 -1.47
C LEU A 122 -24.95 -1.92 -2.19
N SER A 123 -25.29 -3.18 -2.45
CA SER A 123 -24.43 -4.10 -3.19
C SER A 123 -24.02 -3.53 -4.55
N LYS A 124 -24.95 -3.04 -5.35
CA LYS A 124 -24.65 -2.45 -6.65
C LYS A 124 -23.70 -1.26 -6.57
N VAL A 125 -23.86 -0.41 -5.55
CA VAL A 125 -22.97 0.73 -5.31
C VAL A 125 -21.58 0.25 -4.90
N GLN A 126 -21.51 -0.73 -4.00
CA GLN A 126 -20.25 -1.31 -3.54
C GLN A 126 -19.51 -2.05 -4.66
N ASP A 127 -20.20 -2.82 -5.50
CA ASP A 127 -19.62 -3.53 -6.64
C ASP A 127 -18.91 -2.55 -7.59
N ARG A 128 -19.60 -1.48 -7.97
CA ARG A 128 -19.00 -0.43 -8.84
C ARG A 128 -17.75 0.20 -8.23
N TRP A 129 -17.76 0.49 -6.93
CA TRP A 129 -16.60 1.05 -6.26
C TRP A 129 -15.47 0.05 -6.08
N SER A 130 -15.80 -1.20 -5.84
CA SER A 130 -14.81 -2.29 -5.80
C SER A 130 -14.07 -2.45 -7.11
N GLU A 131 -14.76 -2.31 -8.24
CA GLU A 131 -14.15 -2.30 -9.57
C GLU A 131 -13.18 -1.12 -9.73
N ILE A 132 -13.60 0.10 -9.39
CA ILE A 132 -12.76 1.31 -9.46
C ILE A 132 -11.51 1.16 -8.60
N ILE A 133 -11.64 0.64 -7.37
CA ILE A 133 -10.52 0.40 -6.47
C ILE A 133 -9.60 -0.67 -7.03
N SER A 134 -10.14 -1.77 -7.55
CA SER A 134 -9.36 -2.83 -8.16
C SER A 134 -8.54 -2.32 -9.36
N GLU A 135 -9.15 -1.54 -10.25
CA GLU A 135 -8.44 -0.92 -11.37
C GLU A 135 -7.35 0.04 -10.92
N THR A 136 -7.64 0.79 -9.86
CA THR A 136 -6.68 1.72 -9.27
C THR A 136 -5.51 0.99 -8.65
N ASN A 137 -5.77 -0.05 -7.85
CA ASN A 137 -4.74 -0.86 -7.23
C ASN A 137 -3.81 -1.52 -8.27
N ARG A 138 -4.32 -1.86 -9.45
CA ARG A 138 -3.48 -2.35 -10.57
C ARG A 138 -2.46 -1.30 -11.07
N LYS A 139 -2.72 -0.03 -10.83
CA LYS A 139 -1.83 1.09 -11.23
C LYS A 139 -0.80 1.45 -10.15
N LEU A 140 -0.95 0.97 -8.93
CA LEU A 140 0.04 1.19 -7.88
C LEU A 140 1.23 0.24 -8.02
N ARG A 141 2.42 0.78 -7.76
CA ARG A 141 3.69 0.06 -7.75
C ARG A 141 4.40 0.38 -6.45
N ILE A 142 4.82 -0.66 -5.72
CA ILE A 142 5.33 -0.54 -4.35
C ILE A 142 6.69 -1.22 -4.23
N CYS A 143 7.60 -0.56 -3.50
CA CYS A 143 8.79 -1.20 -2.96
C CYS A 143 8.89 -0.89 -1.47
N SER A 144 8.88 -1.93 -0.65
CA SER A 144 8.95 -1.86 0.81
C SER A 144 10.39 -1.97 1.30
N PHE A 145 10.70 -1.18 2.30
CA PHE A 145 11.94 -1.20 3.07
C PHE A 145 11.61 -1.31 4.56
N SER A 146 12.55 -1.75 5.35
CA SER A 146 12.48 -1.70 6.82
C SER A 146 13.50 -0.70 7.37
N LEU A 147 13.27 -0.23 8.58
CA LEU A 147 14.30 0.50 9.35
C LEU A 147 15.15 -0.44 10.21
N ASN A 148 14.91 -1.74 10.14
CA ASN A 148 15.52 -2.74 11.00
C ASN A 148 16.29 -3.77 10.16
N ASN A 149 17.56 -4.04 10.48
CA ASN A 149 18.41 -5.03 9.81
C ASN A 149 18.65 -6.31 10.65
N ASP A 150 18.15 -6.38 11.88
CA ASP A 150 18.40 -7.46 12.81
C ASP A 150 17.14 -8.27 13.22
N SER A 151 15.97 -7.95 12.63
CA SER A 151 14.70 -8.62 12.91
C SER A 151 14.70 -10.08 12.47
N LEU A 152 14.56 -11.00 13.43
CA LEU A 152 14.46 -12.44 13.15
C LEU A 152 13.31 -12.79 12.20
N LEU A 153 12.19 -12.08 12.30
CA LEU A 153 11.03 -12.31 11.45
C LEU A 153 11.28 -11.86 10.01
N LEU A 154 11.89 -10.69 9.81
CA LEU A 154 12.22 -10.21 8.46
C LEU A 154 13.25 -11.10 7.76
N TRP A 155 14.25 -11.57 8.48
CA TRP A 155 15.22 -12.54 7.96
C TRP A 155 14.57 -13.87 7.59
N SER A 156 13.58 -14.31 8.36
CA SER A 156 12.84 -15.54 8.06
C SER A 156 11.92 -15.39 6.85
N HIS A 157 11.15 -14.31 6.78
CA HIS A 157 10.11 -14.12 5.77
C HIS A 157 10.66 -13.68 4.42
N TYR A 158 11.67 -12.80 4.40
CA TYR A 158 12.09 -12.09 3.20
C TYR A 158 13.53 -12.39 2.74
N ALA A 159 14.32 -13.07 3.57
CA ALA A 159 15.69 -13.45 3.26
C ALA A 159 15.89 -14.98 3.25
N GLU A 160 14.93 -15.70 2.67
CA GLU A 160 14.99 -17.15 2.48
C GLU A 160 15.43 -17.91 3.75
N GLU A 161 14.68 -17.74 4.85
CA GLU A 161 14.97 -18.38 6.12
C GLU A 161 16.41 -18.16 6.62
N HIS A 162 16.87 -16.91 6.61
CA HIS A 162 18.22 -16.48 6.98
C HIS A 162 19.36 -16.91 6.03
N LYS A 163 19.06 -17.45 4.84
CA LYS A 163 20.09 -17.75 3.82
C LYS A 163 20.39 -16.53 2.95
N GLY A 164 19.43 -15.62 2.78
CA GLY A 164 19.53 -14.47 1.90
C GLY A 164 20.42 -13.35 2.45
N ILE A 165 20.15 -12.15 1.95
CA ILE A 165 20.87 -10.92 2.28
C ILE A 165 19.90 -9.81 2.71
N CYS A 166 20.43 -8.84 3.46
CA CYS A 166 19.77 -7.58 3.73
C CYS A 166 20.65 -6.44 3.18
N ILE A 167 20.08 -5.63 2.30
CA ILE A 167 20.77 -4.57 1.57
C ILE A 167 20.45 -3.24 2.25
N GLU A 168 21.46 -2.47 2.60
CA GLU A 168 21.33 -1.14 3.18
C GLU A 168 21.47 -0.07 2.10
N TYR A 169 20.51 0.86 2.05
CA TYR A 169 20.50 2.00 1.16
C TYR A 169 20.47 3.30 1.96
N ASP A 170 21.26 4.29 1.53
CA ASP A 170 21.05 5.68 1.84
C ASP A 170 20.26 6.32 0.68
N LEU A 171 19.06 6.80 0.98
CA LEU A 171 18.17 7.42 0.00
C LEU A 171 18.04 8.94 0.21
N LEU A 172 18.86 9.53 1.09
CA LEU A 172 18.73 10.93 1.47
C LEU A 172 18.94 11.87 0.27
N ASP A 173 19.96 11.58 -0.55
CA ASP A 173 20.33 12.39 -1.71
C ASP A 173 19.69 11.91 -3.03
N ASN A 174 18.76 10.96 -2.98
CA ASN A 174 18.01 10.51 -4.14
C ASN A 174 16.64 11.21 -4.19
N ASP A 175 16.50 12.26 -4.97
CA ASP A 175 15.30 13.09 -5.04
C ASP A 175 14.04 12.29 -5.35
N ILE A 176 14.13 11.32 -6.28
CA ILE A 176 12.98 10.49 -6.67
C ILE A 176 12.57 9.57 -5.52
N ALA A 177 13.52 8.80 -4.98
CA ALA A 177 13.24 7.92 -3.86
C ALA A 177 12.70 8.72 -2.66
N ARG A 178 13.35 9.83 -2.32
CA ARG A 178 12.95 10.72 -1.23
C ARG A 178 11.56 11.31 -1.44
N ALA A 179 11.19 11.69 -2.66
CA ALA A 179 9.87 12.23 -2.96
C ALA A 179 8.76 11.19 -2.71
N TYR A 180 8.98 9.95 -3.14
CA TYR A 180 7.95 8.90 -3.14
C TYR A 180 7.98 7.96 -1.94
N ILE A 181 9.05 7.96 -1.12
CA ILE A 181 9.12 7.10 0.06
C ILE A 181 8.32 7.70 1.21
N GLN A 182 7.51 6.88 1.88
CA GLN A 182 6.64 7.25 2.99
C GLN A 182 6.67 6.18 4.08
N PRO A 183 6.52 6.55 5.36
CA PRO A 183 6.35 5.57 6.44
C PRO A 183 4.98 4.88 6.33
N VAL A 184 4.96 3.59 6.67
CA VAL A 184 3.71 2.83 6.83
C VAL A 184 3.09 3.16 8.18
N ILE A 185 1.78 3.31 8.20
CA ILE A 185 0.98 3.55 9.40
C ILE A 185 0.28 2.26 9.78
N TYR A 186 0.50 1.81 11.00
CA TYR A 186 -0.07 0.56 11.48
C TYR A 186 -1.40 0.80 12.21
N SER A 187 -2.40 0.00 11.87
CA SER A 187 -3.77 0.11 12.39
C SER A 187 -4.33 -1.26 12.74
N SER A 188 -5.10 -1.34 13.81
CA SER A 188 -5.88 -2.55 14.15
C SER A 188 -7.18 -2.67 13.37
N LYS A 189 -7.50 -1.69 12.53
CA LYS A 189 -8.75 -1.64 11.75
C LYS A 189 -8.45 -1.31 10.29
N VAL A 190 -9.16 -1.98 9.40
CA VAL A 190 -9.18 -1.60 7.98
C VAL A 190 -9.74 -0.18 7.86
N PRO A 191 -9.06 0.72 7.13
CA PRO A 191 -9.50 2.11 7.00
C PRO A 191 -10.85 2.18 6.29
N LYS A 192 -11.74 3.05 6.80
CA LYS A 192 -12.99 3.38 6.12
C LYS A 192 -12.75 4.55 5.19
N ILE A 193 -13.13 4.38 3.95
CA ILE A 193 -13.15 5.47 2.98
C ILE A 193 -14.59 5.95 2.86
N GLY A 194 -14.80 7.27 3.02
CA GLY A 194 -15.93 7.94 2.40
C GLY A 194 -15.69 7.96 0.89
N ILE A 195 -16.71 7.65 0.10
CA ILE A 195 -16.61 7.78 -1.36
C ILE A 195 -16.59 9.27 -1.68
N PHE A 196 -15.42 9.76 -2.03
CA PHE A 196 -15.25 11.14 -2.45
C PHE A 196 -15.34 11.23 -3.98
N GLU A 197 -15.88 12.32 -4.48
CA GLU A 197 -15.83 12.67 -5.91
C GLU A 197 -14.41 12.68 -6.46
N ASP A 198 -13.43 12.76 -5.54
CA ASP A 198 -12.02 12.82 -5.80
C ASP A 198 -11.27 11.63 -5.19
N TYR A 199 -11.66 10.38 -5.46
CA TYR A 199 -10.76 9.26 -5.19
C TYR A 199 -9.54 9.43 -6.11
N ASN A 200 -8.66 10.30 -5.65
CA ASN A 200 -7.51 10.79 -6.39
C ASN A 200 -6.26 9.97 -6.04
N THR A 201 -5.20 10.20 -6.78
CA THR A 201 -3.91 9.54 -6.61
C THR A 201 -3.38 9.62 -5.18
N ILE A 202 -3.68 10.71 -4.44
CA ILE A 202 -3.23 10.90 -3.06
C ILE A 202 -3.91 9.89 -2.12
N GLN A 203 -5.22 9.71 -2.25
CA GLN A 203 -5.97 8.74 -1.42
C GLN A 203 -5.57 7.29 -1.74
N MET A 204 -5.25 7.01 -3.01
CA MET A 204 -4.74 5.72 -3.43
C MET A 204 -3.38 5.41 -2.81
N VAL A 205 -2.46 6.37 -2.84
CA VAL A 205 -1.17 6.26 -2.17
C VAL A 205 -1.38 6.14 -0.66
N ALA A 206 -2.26 6.93 -0.06
CA ALA A 206 -2.56 6.86 1.37
C ALA A 206 -3.10 5.49 1.79
N SER A 207 -3.98 4.86 1.00
CA SER A 207 -4.47 3.51 1.28
C SER A 207 -3.36 2.45 1.28
N SER A 208 -2.36 2.63 0.41
CA SER A 208 -1.19 1.74 0.35
C SER A 208 -0.21 1.92 1.50
N LEU A 209 -0.38 2.93 2.33
CA LEU A 209 0.48 3.19 3.49
C LEU A 209 -0.14 2.72 4.81
N ILE A 210 -1.33 2.12 4.78
CA ILE A 210 -1.98 1.59 5.98
C ILE A 210 -1.85 0.07 5.98
N LYS A 211 -1.31 -0.49 7.06
CA LYS A 211 -1.07 -1.92 7.22
C LYS A 211 -1.57 -2.40 8.58
N SER A 212 -1.88 -3.71 8.69
CA SER A 212 -2.26 -4.29 9.97
C SER A 212 -1.17 -4.12 11.01
N LYS A 213 -1.59 -3.85 12.27
CA LYS A 213 -0.68 -3.72 13.41
C LYS A 213 0.15 -4.98 13.67
N GLU A 214 -0.30 -6.14 13.23
CA GLU A 214 0.46 -7.40 13.30
C GLU A 214 1.81 -7.33 12.56
N TRP A 215 1.94 -6.43 11.58
CA TRP A 215 3.16 -6.19 10.80
C TRP A 215 4.03 -5.03 11.34
N GLU A 216 3.69 -4.44 12.51
CA GLU A 216 4.42 -3.27 13.06
C GLU A 216 5.92 -3.53 13.30
N TYR A 217 6.29 -4.80 13.54
CA TYR A 217 7.68 -5.21 13.69
C TYR A 217 8.54 -4.98 12.45
N GLU A 218 7.92 -4.79 11.28
CA GLU A 218 8.63 -4.50 10.02
C GLU A 218 9.18 -3.09 9.98
N GLN A 219 8.63 -2.14 10.75
CA GLN A 219 9.00 -0.73 10.72
C GLN A 219 9.14 -0.22 9.28
N GLU A 220 8.08 -0.48 8.52
CA GLU A 220 8.12 -0.40 7.06
C GLU A 220 8.03 1.04 6.55
N TRP A 221 8.83 1.31 5.51
CA TRP A 221 8.71 2.47 4.65
C TRP A 221 8.51 2.01 3.21
N ARG A 222 7.68 2.71 2.46
CA ARG A 222 7.30 2.35 1.09
C ARG A 222 7.60 3.45 0.10
N ILE A 223 8.28 3.10 -0.99
CA ILE A 223 8.20 3.87 -2.22
C ILE A 223 6.92 3.40 -2.92
N THR A 224 5.96 4.32 -3.06
CA THR A 224 4.69 4.05 -3.74
C THR A 224 4.56 5.00 -4.92
N ILE A 225 4.41 4.43 -6.12
CA ILE A 225 4.28 5.19 -7.36
C ILE A 225 3.00 4.78 -8.07
N PHE A 226 2.28 5.78 -8.57
CA PHE A 226 1.11 5.57 -9.41
C PHE A 226 1.51 5.51 -10.88
N LYS A 227 1.23 4.38 -11.53
CA LYS A 227 1.51 4.15 -12.95
C LYS A 227 0.60 5.02 -13.80
N GLN A 228 1.17 5.98 -14.50
CA GLN A 228 0.41 6.90 -15.35
C GLN A 228 0.19 6.37 -16.77
N SER A 229 1.00 5.39 -17.20
CA SER A 229 0.93 4.79 -18.53
C SER A 229 1.25 3.29 -18.49
N GLU A 230 0.84 2.53 -19.51
CA GLU A 230 1.15 1.11 -19.63
C GLU A 230 2.66 0.82 -19.70
N ASN A 231 3.44 1.75 -20.23
CA ASN A 231 4.90 1.65 -20.36
C ASN A 231 5.66 2.12 -19.13
N PHE A 232 5.00 2.32 -17.98
CA PHE A 232 5.67 2.74 -16.75
C PHE A 232 6.66 1.66 -16.28
N PRO A 233 7.95 2.00 -16.06
CA PRO A 233 8.95 1.01 -15.69
C PRO A 233 8.69 0.44 -14.31
N GLN A 234 8.82 -0.89 -14.17
CA GLN A 234 8.80 -1.56 -12.86
C GLN A 234 10.13 -1.45 -12.11
N LYS A 235 11.12 -0.77 -12.71
CA LYS A 235 12.46 -0.58 -12.16
C LYS A 235 12.68 0.90 -11.86
N LEU A 236 13.03 1.21 -10.63
CA LEU A 236 13.41 2.56 -10.20
C LEU A 236 14.90 2.57 -9.88
N GLN A 237 15.66 3.46 -10.51
CA GLN A 237 17.08 3.64 -10.22
C GLN A 237 17.27 4.19 -8.80
N VAL A 238 18.21 3.62 -8.08
CA VAL A 238 18.56 4.01 -6.71
C VAL A 238 20.09 4.10 -6.59
N PRO A 239 20.61 4.78 -5.55
CA PRO A 239 22.04 4.76 -5.24
C PRO A 239 22.56 3.33 -5.03
N LYS A 240 23.86 3.14 -5.19
CA LYS A 240 24.50 1.90 -4.79
C LYS A 240 24.26 1.62 -3.31
N PRO A 241 24.15 0.34 -2.90
CA PRO A 241 24.09 -0.02 -1.49
C PRO A 241 25.29 0.53 -0.71
N VAL A 242 25.04 0.96 0.52
CA VAL A 242 26.12 1.38 1.44
C VAL A 242 26.71 0.21 2.22
N ALA A 243 25.92 -0.86 2.39
CA ALA A 243 26.35 -2.12 2.99
C ALA A 243 25.44 -3.28 2.59
N ILE A 244 25.93 -4.51 2.73
CA ILE A 244 25.13 -5.73 2.57
C ILE A 244 25.39 -6.63 3.78
N TYR A 245 24.32 -7.10 4.40
CA TYR A 245 24.35 -8.03 5.52
C TYR A 245 24.03 -9.44 5.01
N LEU A 246 24.82 -10.41 5.41
CA LEU A 246 24.71 -11.81 5.03
C LEU A 246 23.95 -12.58 6.13
N GLY A 247 22.92 -13.31 5.78
CA GLY A 247 22.12 -14.05 6.76
C GLY A 247 22.93 -15.09 7.54
N THR A 248 22.46 -15.50 8.71
CA THR A 248 23.16 -16.46 9.59
C THR A 248 23.36 -17.85 8.96
N ARG A 249 22.66 -18.15 7.87
CA ARG A 249 22.73 -19.38 7.09
C ARG A 249 23.17 -19.12 5.66
N PHE A 250 23.82 -18.00 5.40
CA PHE A 250 24.24 -17.56 4.06
C PHE A 250 25.10 -18.59 3.34
N GLU A 251 25.94 -19.31 4.05
CA GLU A 251 26.82 -20.35 3.48
C GLU A 251 26.08 -21.52 2.84
N ALA A 252 24.78 -21.66 3.10
CA ALA A 252 23.94 -22.67 2.43
C ALA A 252 23.53 -22.31 0.99
N ASN A 253 23.92 -21.13 0.49
CA ASN A 253 23.64 -20.72 -0.89
C ASN A 253 24.54 -21.41 -1.90
N ASN A 254 24.12 -21.34 -3.17
CA ASN A 254 24.90 -21.76 -4.30
C ASN A 254 26.21 -20.97 -4.39
N GLU A 255 27.35 -21.67 -4.62
CA GLU A 255 28.70 -21.08 -4.67
C GLU A 255 28.80 -20.01 -5.77
N GLU A 256 28.22 -20.24 -6.95
CA GLU A 256 28.28 -19.28 -8.06
C GLU A 256 27.59 -17.95 -7.70
N LEU A 257 26.45 -17.99 -7.01
CA LEU A 257 25.75 -16.79 -6.55
C LEU A 257 26.53 -16.04 -5.45
N LYS A 258 27.17 -16.78 -4.54
CA LYS A 258 28.02 -16.19 -3.52
C LYS A 258 29.22 -15.48 -4.16
N GLU A 259 29.86 -16.12 -5.12
CA GLU A 259 31.00 -15.55 -5.83
C GLU A 259 30.62 -14.26 -6.58
N LYS A 260 29.49 -14.27 -7.31
CA LYS A 260 28.95 -13.07 -7.97
C LYS A 260 28.73 -11.92 -6.97
N LEU A 261 28.15 -12.22 -5.80
CA LEU A 261 27.94 -11.20 -4.75
C LEU A 261 29.27 -10.67 -4.21
N TYR A 262 30.24 -11.53 -3.93
CA TYR A 262 31.56 -11.13 -3.43
C TYR A 262 32.31 -10.26 -4.46
N GLN A 263 32.29 -10.65 -5.73
CA GLN A 263 32.89 -9.86 -6.82
C GLN A 263 32.20 -8.50 -6.97
N PHE A 264 30.87 -8.45 -6.96
CA PHE A 264 30.12 -7.19 -7.00
C PHE A 264 30.51 -6.27 -5.84
N ALA A 265 30.53 -6.80 -4.62
CA ALA A 265 30.86 -6.03 -3.42
C ALA A 265 32.29 -5.50 -3.47
N ALA A 266 33.25 -6.32 -3.87
CA ALA A 266 34.65 -5.94 -4.02
C ALA A 266 34.86 -4.84 -5.07
N MET A 267 34.27 -4.99 -6.27
CA MET A 267 34.37 -4.01 -7.35
C MET A 267 33.75 -2.65 -7.01
N ASN A 268 32.76 -2.64 -6.13
CA ASN A 268 32.05 -1.43 -5.73
C ASN A 268 32.45 -0.89 -4.35
N ASN A 269 33.42 -1.50 -3.68
CA ASN A 269 33.85 -1.17 -2.31
C ASN A 269 32.69 -1.20 -1.30
N ILE A 270 31.75 -2.15 -1.45
CA ILE A 270 30.60 -2.31 -0.56
C ILE A 270 30.97 -3.31 0.55
N PRO A 271 30.89 -2.91 1.83
CA PRO A 271 31.20 -3.82 2.93
C PRO A 271 30.14 -4.92 3.05
N LEU A 272 30.60 -6.13 3.32
CA LEU A 272 29.78 -7.30 3.60
C LEU A 272 29.88 -7.64 5.09
N TYR A 273 28.74 -7.75 5.76
CA TYR A 273 28.69 -8.03 7.19
C TYR A 273 27.93 -9.34 7.47
N PRO A 274 28.61 -10.41 7.91
CA PRO A 274 27.91 -11.61 8.33
C PRO A 274 27.10 -11.33 9.59
N MET A 275 25.83 -11.75 9.60
CA MET A 275 24.99 -11.69 10.78
C MET A 275 25.22 -12.92 11.67
N LYS A 276 25.24 -12.70 12.98
CA LYS A 276 25.41 -13.74 13.99
C LYS A 276 24.31 -13.67 15.03
N LYS A 277 24.02 -14.80 15.68
CA LYS A 277 23.13 -14.84 16.84
C LYS A 277 23.79 -14.13 18.02
N HIS A 278 23.04 -13.25 18.69
CA HIS A 278 23.51 -12.71 19.96
C HIS A 278 23.61 -13.85 21.00
N PRO A 279 24.69 -13.93 21.80
CA PRO A 279 24.94 -15.08 22.66
C PRO A 279 23.93 -15.21 23.81
N GLN A 280 23.24 -14.15 24.20
CA GLN A 280 22.35 -14.11 25.37
C GLN A 280 20.93 -13.58 25.07
N GLU A 281 20.67 -13.06 23.87
CA GLU A 281 19.40 -12.43 23.52
C GLU A 281 18.86 -12.99 22.19
N PHE A 282 17.54 -12.97 22.02
CA PHE A 282 16.89 -13.37 20.77
C PHE A 282 16.95 -12.24 19.71
N ARG A 283 18.15 -11.88 19.31
CA ARG A 283 18.41 -10.93 18.22
C ARG A 283 19.65 -11.29 17.43
N LEU A 284 19.78 -10.70 16.27
CA LEU A 284 20.98 -10.81 15.46
C LEU A 284 21.91 -9.62 15.74
N ILE A 285 23.19 -9.86 15.57
CA ILE A 285 24.23 -8.84 15.64
C ILE A 285 25.14 -8.98 14.43
N ARG A 286 25.78 -7.90 14.07
CA ARG A 286 26.84 -7.87 13.08
C ARG A 286 28.06 -8.64 13.60
N GLY A 287 28.56 -9.58 12.80
CA GLY A 287 29.70 -10.41 13.12
C GLY A 287 31.05 -9.78 12.81
#